data_b48d14e2adba6231739fe0d67847bdb2
#
_entry.id   b48d14e2adba6231739fe0d67847bdb2
#
_cell.length_a   1.000
_cell.length_b   1.000
_cell.length_c   1.000
_cell.angle_alpha   90.00
_cell.angle_beta   90.00
_cell.angle_gamma   90.00
#
_symmetry.space_group_name_H-M   'P 1'
#
loop_
_entity.id
_entity.type
_entity.pdbx_description
1 polymer ?
#
loop_
_entity_poly.entity_id
_entity_poly.type
_entity_poly.pdbx_seq_one_letter_code
_entity_poly.pdbx_strand_id
1 'polypeptide(L)'
;MKSERKNYKRSQLLSFAITLIIIVVVNIIGSFVYTRFDLTSEKRYTLSDTSKEILRGLNDYVYFRVYLEGEFPAGFKKLRKETKEMLDEFRAYSKYIDYDFINPSESNDAAERNETYKLLYQSGLNPTELSIQSKDGAQQIVIWPCALVSYQDKEFPLDLLDTHLGKSSQDALNNSAQNLEYKFISAIKDLSQIKKPSIAFIEGHGELNENEVYDITNSLQKKYSVKRVNIDEQINALNGRIETSDSSIRIKSNYDAIIIAKPTKPFSEKDKFIIDQYIMHGGKVLWLVDPVFATMDSLQTSESTMGNSLNVNLDDMFFKYGLRLNKNLLLDYNSAAIALRTGQMGGQAQIEYFRWYYFPLLNAASDNNIVKNINPIKADFVSSIDPVMSDSDVQKIPLLKTSDYTKVSNAPVFISLSMLRQAPDQRIFSQKGQNVAYLLKGEFESLYANRMTSGITESEEIAFRESSKPTSMIVVADGDIIRNQFHIPKGYPLPLGFDQYTQITYGNKNFIENAISYLVDGEGLIGIRSRELKIRLLDVNKVNANTFMWQMINVILPSALMVLLGFVLAFIRKRKYSK
;
A
#
# COMPACT_ATOMS: atom_id res chain seq x y z
N MET A 1 -52.71 -16.18 -60.53
CA MET A 1 -51.82 -17.10 -59.77
C MET A 1 -50.31 -16.96 -60.06
N LYS A 2 -49.81 -16.92 -61.30
CA LYS A 2 -48.34 -16.74 -61.54
C LYS A 2 -47.82 -15.33 -61.23
N SER A 3 -48.60 -14.27 -61.38
CA SER A 3 -48.26 -12.88 -61.06
C SER A 3 -48.18 -12.63 -59.57
N GLU A 4 -49.10 -13.14 -58.79
CA GLU A 4 -49.12 -12.96 -57.33
C GLU A 4 -47.97 -13.67 -56.63
N ARG A 5 -47.57 -14.87 -57.10
CA ARG A 5 -46.39 -15.59 -56.59
C ARG A 5 -45.08 -14.83 -56.87
N LYS A 6 -45.00 -14.09 -57.97
CA LYS A 6 -43.82 -13.29 -58.32
C LYS A 6 -43.71 -12.05 -57.45
N ASN A 7 -44.82 -11.42 -57.14
CA ASN A 7 -44.87 -10.25 -56.22
C ASN A 7 -44.59 -10.69 -54.76
N TYR A 8 -45.07 -11.84 -54.33
CA TYR A 8 -44.80 -12.34 -52.99
C TYR A 8 -43.29 -12.69 -52.80
N LYS A 9 -42.67 -13.32 -53.83
CA LYS A 9 -41.21 -13.58 -53.79
C LYS A 9 -40.39 -12.30 -53.76
N ARG A 10 -40.78 -11.28 -54.54
CA ARG A 10 -40.10 -9.98 -54.53
C ARG A 10 -40.25 -9.27 -53.16
N SER A 11 -41.44 -9.27 -52.57
CA SER A 11 -41.66 -8.69 -51.25
C SER A 11 -40.82 -9.39 -50.15
N GLN A 12 -40.73 -10.73 -50.19
CA GLN A 12 -39.91 -11.48 -49.25
C GLN A 12 -38.41 -11.23 -49.43
N LEU A 13 -37.92 -11.14 -50.65
CA LEU A 13 -36.54 -10.78 -50.99
C LEU A 13 -36.21 -9.36 -50.50
N LEU A 14 -37.14 -8.42 -50.69
CA LEU A 14 -36.98 -7.05 -50.23
C LEU A 14 -36.96 -6.94 -48.70
N SER A 15 -37.84 -7.67 -48.01
CA SER A 15 -37.83 -7.77 -46.54
C SER A 15 -36.52 -8.38 -46.01
N PHE A 16 -36.03 -9.43 -46.69
CA PHE A 16 -34.74 -10.04 -46.33
C PHE A 16 -33.57 -9.08 -46.50
N ALA A 17 -33.54 -8.35 -47.64
CA ALA A 17 -32.49 -7.34 -47.91
C ALA A 17 -32.53 -6.19 -46.87
N ILE A 18 -33.73 -5.72 -46.52
CA ILE A 18 -33.89 -4.69 -45.51
C ILE A 18 -33.41 -5.18 -44.13
N THR A 19 -33.76 -6.41 -43.73
CA THR A 19 -33.32 -7.02 -42.50
C THR A 19 -31.81 -7.16 -42.45
N LEU A 20 -31.17 -7.56 -43.55
CA LEU A 20 -29.72 -7.66 -43.66
C LEU A 20 -29.06 -6.29 -43.50
N ILE A 21 -29.60 -5.26 -44.16
CA ILE A 21 -29.12 -3.87 -44.03
C ILE A 21 -29.26 -3.38 -42.58
N ILE A 22 -30.38 -3.64 -41.94
CA ILE A 22 -30.58 -3.26 -40.51
C ILE A 22 -29.54 -3.93 -39.61
N ILE A 23 -29.27 -5.23 -39.83
CA ILE A 23 -28.24 -5.96 -39.06
C ILE A 23 -26.85 -5.33 -39.26
N VAL A 24 -26.49 -4.97 -40.53
CA VAL A 24 -25.23 -4.33 -40.81
C VAL A 24 -25.14 -2.94 -40.17
N VAL A 25 -26.21 -2.12 -40.29
CA VAL A 25 -26.26 -0.80 -39.68
C VAL A 25 -26.17 -0.88 -38.13
N VAL A 26 -26.90 -1.82 -37.51
CA VAL A 26 -26.81 -2.04 -36.06
C VAL A 26 -25.41 -2.46 -35.63
N ASN A 27 -24.74 -3.31 -36.41
CA ASN A 27 -23.34 -3.68 -36.14
C ASN A 27 -22.40 -2.49 -36.29
N ILE A 28 -22.57 -1.66 -37.34
CA ILE A 28 -21.76 -0.45 -37.54
C ILE A 28 -22.00 0.53 -36.38
N ILE A 29 -23.25 0.81 -36.01
CA ILE A 29 -23.57 1.67 -34.88
C ILE A 29 -22.98 1.09 -33.58
N GLY A 30 -23.12 -0.23 -33.36
CA GLY A 30 -22.58 -0.94 -32.21
C GLY A 30 -21.04 -0.89 -32.13
N SER A 31 -20.34 -0.74 -33.25
CA SER A 31 -18.87 -0.55 -33.25
C SER A 31 -18.43 0.85 -32.84
N PHE A 32 -19.29 1.87 -33.00
CA PHE A 32 -19.02 3.26 -32.58
C PHE A 32 -19.59 3.62 -31.22
N VAL A 33 -20.69 2.98 -30.80
CA VAL A 33 -21.39 3.24 -29.55
C VAL A 33 -21.46 1.92 -28.76
N TYR A 34 -20.34 1.51 -28.16
CA TYR A 34 -20.37 0.38 -27.27
C TYR A 34 -20.11 0.84 -25.83
N THR A 35 -20.93 0.36 -24.93
CA THR A 35 -20.74 0.53 -23.49
C THR A 35 -20.35 -0.82 -22.93
N ARG A 36 -19.22 -0.89 -22.24
CA ARG A 36 -18.81 -2.08 -21.52
C ARG A 36 -19.62 -2.22 -20.24
N PHE A 37 -20.37 -3.30 -20.11
CA PHE A 37 -21.03 -3.66 -18.86
C PHE A 37 -20.21 -4.74 -18.18
N ASP A 38 -19.59 -4.38 -17.04
CA ASP A 38 -18.93 -5.36 -16.20
C ASP A 38 -19.99 -6.15 -15.42
N LEU A 39 -20.20 -7.39 -15.85
CA LEU A 39 -21.15 -8.32 -15.24
C LEU A 39 -20.56 -9.07 -14.04
N THR A 40 -19.29 -8.81 -13.69
CA THR A 40 -18.67 -9.40 -12.50
C THR A 40 -19.21 -8.73 -11.24
N SER A 41 -19.48 -9.54 -10.20
CA SER A 41 -19.99 -9.01 -8.92
C SER A 41 -19.04 -8.00 -8.26
N GLU A 42 -17.75 -8.07 -8.59
CA GLU A 42 -16.67 -7.28 -8.01
C GLU A 42 -16.20 -6.15 -8.93
N LYS A 43 -16.87 -5.92 -10.06
CA LYS A 43 -16.50 -4.93 -11.10
C LYS A 43 -15.01 -5.01 -11.48
N ARG A 44 -14.56 -6.23 -11.75
CA ARG A 44 -13.15 -6.60 -11.97
C ARG A 44 -12.51 -5.87 -13.15
N TYR A 45 -13.31 -5.62 -14.20
CA TYR A 45 -12.89 -4.97 -15.43
C TYR A 45 -13.35 -3.51 -15.54
N THR A 46 -13.70 -2.90 -14.41
CA THR A 46 -14.08 -1.48 -14.36
C THR A 46 -13.01 -0.70 -13.61
N LEU A 47 -12.35 0.23 -14.29
CA LEU A 47 -11.38 1.12 -13.65
C LEU A 47 -12.05 2.01 -12.59
N SER A 48 -11.27 2.39 -11.57
CA SER A 48 -11.68 3.39 -10.60
C SER A 48 -11.92 4.75 -11.25
N ASP A 49 -12.72 5.60 -10.63
CA ASP A 49 -12.98 6.93 -11.18
C ASP A 49 -11.72 7.79 -11.16
N THR A 50 -10.89 7.64 -10.14
CA THR A 50 -9.55 8.26 -10.07
C THR A 50 -8.66 7.83 -11.24
N SER A 51 -8.64 6.53 -11.60
CA SER A 51 -7.88 6.03 -12.75
C SER A 51 -8.37 6.65 -14.05
N LYS A 52 -9.68 6.70 -14.25
CA LYS A 52 -10.28 7.32 -15.44
C LYS A 52 -9.96 8.81 -15.57
N GLU A 53 -9.97 9.53 -14.44
CA GLU A 53 -9.64 10.96 -14.41
C GLU A 53 -8.18 11.19 -14.80
N ILE A 54 -7.23 10.43 -14.23
CA ILE A 54 -5.80 10.52 -14.56
C ILE A 54 -5.57 10.18 -16.04
N LEU A 55 -6.16 9.10 -16.56
CA LEU A 55 -6.01 8.69 -17.96
C LEU A 55 -6.57 9.72 -18.95
N ARG A 56 -7.71 10.36 -18.62
CA ARG A 56 -8.31 11.41 -19.46
C ARG A 56 -7.51 12.72 -19.42
N GLY A 57 -6.78 12.96 -18.33
CA GLY A 57 -5.94 14.14 -18.14
C GLY A 57 -4.59 14.07 -18.88
N LEU A 58 -4.25 12.93 -19.50
CA LEU A 58 -3.00 12.79 -20.25
C LEU A 58 -2.98 13.67 -21.51
N ASN A 59 -1.86 14.35 -21.73
CA ASN A 59 -1.63 15.23 -22.86
C ASN A 59 -0.60 14.68 -23.86
N ASP A 60 0.13 13.61 -23.48
CA ASP A 60 1.17 12.99 -24.27
C ASP A 60 1.20 11.47 -24.04
N TYR A 61 1.94 10.73 -24.88
CA TYR A 61 2.00 9.28 -24.84
C TYR A 61 2.73 8.75 -23.61
N VAL A 62 2.10 7.81 -22.92
CA VAL A 62 2.70 6.94 -21.90
C VAL A 62 2.98 5.61 -22.57
N TYR A 63 4.24 5.18 -22.56
CA TYR A 63 4.67 3.95 -23.17
C TYR A 63 5.14 2.94 -22.13
N PHE A 64 4.57 1.73 -22.15
CA PHE A 64 4.91 0.65 -21.24
C PHE A 64 5.72 -0.42 -21.93
N ARG A 65 7.00 -0.57 -21.57
CA ARG A 65 7.83 -1.71 -21.98
C ARG A 65 7.73 -2.78 -20.91
N VAL A 66 6.93 -3.81 -21.16
CA VAL A 66 6.66 -4.89 -20.20
C VAL A 66 7.59 -6.06 -20.48
N TYR A 67 8.48 -6.39 -19.54
CA TYR A 67 9.49 -7.45 -19.69
C TYR A 67 8.99 -8.82 -19.27
N LEU A 68 7.69 -9.00 -19.14
CA LEU A 68 7.04 -10.25 -18.78
C LEU A 68 6.56 -11.01 -20.04
N GLU A 69 7.52 -11.45 -20.87
CA GLU A 69 7.30 -12.23 -22.08
C GLU A 69 8.24 -13.43 -22.13
N GLY A 70 7.77 -14.59 -22.59
CA GLY A 70 8.53 -15.83 -22.71
C GLY A 70 7.78 -17.07 -22.19
N GLU A 71 8.51 -18.19 -22.03
CA GLU A 71 7.98 -19.43 -21.49
C GLU A 71 8.01 -19.41 -19.96
N PHE A 72 6.82 -19.32 -19.34
CA PHE A 72 6.65 -19.19 -17.90
C PHE A 72 5.75 -20.26 -17.31
N PRO A 73 5.86 -20.56 -16.00
CA PRO A 73 4.83 -21.29 -15.26
C PRO A 73 3.45 -20.61 -15.36
N ALA A 74 2.39 -21.40 -15.20
CA ALA A 74 1.01 -20.94 -15.39
C ALA A 74 0.64 -19.66 -14.62
N GLY A 75 1.19 -19.46 -13.41
CA GLY A 75 0.95 -18.27 -12.61
C GLY A 75 1.49 -16.98 -13.24
N PHE A 76 2.68 -17.01 -13.84
CA PHE A 76 3.27 -15.87 -14.56
C PHE A 76 2.59 -15.63 -15.91
N LYS A 77 2.17 -16.70 -16.61
CA LYS A 77 1.32 -16.56 -17.84
C LYS A 77 0.01 -15.84 -17.50
N LYS A 78 -0.59 -16.12 -16.34
CA LYS A 78 -1.76 -15.40 -15.85
C LYS A 78 -1.44 -13.94 -15.56
N LEU A 79 -0.37 -13.63 -14.82
CA LEU A 79 0.04 -12.25 -14.53
C LEU A 79 0.27 -11.46 -15.82
N ARG A 80 0.96 -12.04 -16.81
CA ARG A 80 1.13 -11.44 -18.15
C ARG A 80 -0.20 -11.11 -18.82
N LYS A 81 -1.15 -12.06 -18.78
CA LYS A 81 -2.48 -11.88 -19.38
C LYS A 81 -3.26 -10.75 -18.69
N GLU A 82 -3.30 -10.74 -17.35
CA GLU A 82 -3.97 -9.68 -16.56
C GLU A 82 -3.31 -8.31 -16.80
N THR A 83 -1.97 -8.27 -16.94
CA THR A 83 -1.23 -7.04 -17.31
C THR A 83 -1.68 -6.52 -18.66
N LYS A 84 -1.78 -7.40 -19.68
CA LYS A 84 -2.24 -7.01 -21.01
C LYS A 84 -3.68 -6.50 -20.98
N GLU A 85 -4.57 -7.21 -20.31
CA GLU A 85 -5.98 -6.83 -20.20
C GLU A 85 -6.14 -5.48 -19.50
N MET A 86 -5.34 -5.19 -18.48
CA MET A 86 -5.33 -3.88 -17.79
C MET A 86 -4.85 -2.76 -18.72
N LEU A 87 -3.79 -2.96 -19.48
CA LEU A 87 -3.29 -1.96 -20.42
C LEU A 87 -4.25 -1.74 -21.60
N ASP A 88 -4.92 -2.80 -22.08
CA ASP A 88 -6.00 -2.70 -23.07
C ASP A 88 -7.19 -1.88 -22.53
N GLU A 89 -7.51 -2.05 -21.24
CA GLU A 89 -8.54 -1.24 -20.60
C GLU A 89 -8.13 0.23 -20.50
N PHE A 90 -6.86 0.53 -20.19
CA PHE A 90 -6.34 1.90 -20.18
C PHE A 90 -6.43 2.56 -21.55
N ARG A 91 -6.12 1.82 -22.64
CA ARG A 91 -6.29 2.29 -24.02
C ARG A 91 -7.73 2.67 -24.35
N ALA A 92 -8.70 2.00 -23.74
CA ALA A 92 -10.13 2.32 -23.95
C ALA A 92 -10.50 3.71 -23.38
N TYR A 93 -9.79 4.19 -22.35
CA TYR A 93 -10.04 5.49 -21.72
C TYR A 93 -9.11 6.60 -22.20
N SER A 94 -7.92 6.27 -22.75
CA SER A 94 -6.97 7.26 -23.25
C SER A 94 -6.24 6.77 -24.51
N LYS A 95 -6.28 7.55 -25.56
CA LYS A 95 -5.52 7.30 -26.81
C LYS A 95 -4.00 7.45 -26.63
N TYR A 96 -3.57 7.97 -25.49
CA TYR A 96 -2.17 8.22 -25.18
C TYR A 96 -1.49 7.06 -24.46
N ILE A 97 -2.13 5.90 -24.35
CA ILE A 97 -1.53 4.70 -23.76
C ILE A 97 -1.04 3.78 -24.87
N ASP A 98 0.24 3.41 -24.80
CA ASP A 98 0.82 2.40 -25.69
C ASP A 98 1.73 1.45 -24.93
N TYR A 99 1.89 0.20 -25.42
CA TYR A 99 2.69 -0.79 -24.71
C TYR A 99 3.22 -1.88 -25.65
N ASP A 100 4.37 -2.44 -25.27
CA ASP A 100 4.94 -3.66 -25.86
C ASP A 100 5.35 -4.66 -24.78
N PHE A 101 5.25 -5.95 -25.16
CA PHE A 101 5.80 -7.05 -24.36
C PHE A 101 7.13 -7.49 -24.97
N ILE A 102 8.18 -7.47 -24.16
CA ILE A 102 9.56 -7.76 -24.58
C ILE A 102 10.06 -8.96 -23.81
N ASN A 103 10.62 -9.94 -24.50
CA ASN A 103 11.30 -11.08 -23.89
C ASN A 103 12.79 -10.78 -23.68
N PRO A 104 13.27 -10.52 -22.45
CA PRO A 104 14.70 -10.24 -22.22
C PRO A 104 15.60 -11.45 -22.45
N SER A 105 15.02 -12.64 -22.53
CA SER A 105 15.72 -13.92 -22.66
C SER A 105 15.64 -14.49 -24.10
N GLU A 106 15.22 -13.69 -25.08
CA GLU A 106 14.96 -14.15 -26.46
C GLU A 106 16.24 -14.60 -27.18
N SER A 107 17.36 -13.89 -26.95
CA SER A 107 18.62 -14.24 -27.59
C SER A 107 19.15 -15.61 -27.13
N ASN A 108 19.61 -16.42 -28.08
CA ASN A 108 20.28 -17.69 -27.81
C ASN A 108 21.74 -17.48 -27.31
N ASP A 109 22.32 -16.29 -27.54
CA ASP A 109 23.66 -15.96 -27.06
C ASP A 109 23.62 -15.54 -25.56
N ALA A 110 24.40 -16.24 -24.74
CA ALA A 110 24.50 -15.96 -23.31
C ALA A 110 25.14 -14.60 -23.00
N ALA A 111 26.07 -14.12 -23.85
CA ALA A 111 26.72 -12.82 -23.67
C ALA A 111 25.72 -11.67 -23.90
N GLU A 112 24.93 -11.76 -24.97
CA GLU A 112 23.91 -10.78 -25.31
C GLU A 112 22.78 -10.74 -24.25
N ARG A 113 22.34 -11.91 -23.75
CA ARG A 113 21.37 -11.97 -22.63
C ARG A 113 21.91 -11.31 -21.38
N ASN A 114 23.18 -11.57 -21.02
CA ASN A 114 23.78 -10.98 -19.83
C ASN A 114 23.93 -9.46 -19.94
N GLU A 115 24.21 -8.94 -21.15
CA GLU A 115 24.24 -7.51 -21.41
C GLU A 115 22.84 -6.88 -21.24
N THR A 116 21.81 -7.51 -21.81
CA THR A 116 20.40 -7.09 -21.64
C THR A 116 20.02 -7.08 -20.16
N TYR A 117 20.34 -8.12 -19.42
CA TYR A 117 20.06 -8.20 -17.96
C TYR A 117 20.77 -7.09 -17.20
N LYS A 118 22.02 -6.80 -17.54
CA LYS A 118 22.79 -5.71 -16.93
C LYS A 118 22.14 -4.34 -17.19
N LEU A 119 21.66 -4.07 -18.38
CA LEU A 119 20.96 -2.84 -18.73
C LEU A 119 19.65 -2.71 -17.94
N LEU A 120 18.88 -3.80 -17.78
CA LEU A 120 17.66 -3.81 -16.99
C LEU A 120 17.94 -3.54 -15.50
N TYR A 121 18.99 -4.14 -14.94
CA TYR A 121 19.44 -3.83 -13.57
C TYR A 121 19.84 -2.36 -13.41
N GLN A 122 20.56 -1.80 -14.37
CA GLN A 122 20.96 -0.39 -14.35
C GLN A 122 19.74 0.54 -14.44
N SER A 123 18.67 0.10 -15.10
CA SER A 123 17.40 0.81 -15.15
C SER A 123 16.55 0.63 -13.86
N GLY A 124 17.05 -0.07 -12.85
CA GLY A 124 16.36 -0.27 -11.58
C GLY A 124 15.30 -1.38 -11.58
N LEU A 125 15.32 -2.26 -12.59
CA LEU A 125 14.43 -3.42 -12.69
C LEU A 125 15.07 -4.66 -12.06
N ASN A 126 14.27 -5.51 -11.40
CA ASN A 126 14.76 -6.68 -10.69
C ASN A 126 14.12 -7.97 -11.24
N PRO A 127 14.93 -9.02 -11.52
CA PRO A 127 14.42 -10.32 -11.90
C PRO A 127 13.97 -11.14 -10.70
N THR A 128 13.24 -12.20 -10.99
CA THR A 128 12.89 -13.27 -10.05
C THR A 128 13.47 -14.58 -10.58
N GLU A 129 14.24 -15.28 -9.76
CA GLU A 129 14.78 -16.59 -10.09
C GLU A 129 13.82 -17.69 -9.58
N LEU A 130 13.48 -18.61 -10.46
CA LEU A 130 12.63 -19.75 -10.15
C LEU A 130 13.36 -21.05 -10.43
N SER A 131 13.36 -21.96 -9.46
CA SER A 131 13.78 -23.34 -9.65
C SER A 131 12.57 -24.20 -10.01
N ILE A 132 12.51 -24.69 -11.23
CA ILE A 132 11.43 -25.57 -11.71
C ILE A 132 11.98 -26.98 -11.81
N GLN A 133 11.30 -27.93 -11.14
CA GLN A 133 11.55 -29.34 -11.36
C GLN A 133 10.86 -29.79 -12.66
N SER A 134 11.67 -30.08 -13.68
CA SER A 134 11.24 -30.74 -14.91
C SER A 134 11.53 -32.23 -14.85
N LYS A 135 10.96 -33.00 -15.79
CA LYS A 135 11.27 -34.44 -15.94
C LYS A 135 12.77 -34.71 -16.23
N ASP A 136 13.47 -33.70 -16.75
CA ASP A 136 14.89 -33.76 -17.15
C ASP A 136 15.84 -33.16 -16.10
N GLY A 137 15.33 -32.75 -14.93
CA GLY A 137 16.13 -32.17 -13.83
C GLY A 137 15.63 -30.83 -13.32
N ALA A 138 16.32 -30.25 -12.35
CA ALA A 138 16.04 -28.91 -11.85
C ALA A 138 16.59 -27.86 -12.84
N GLN A 139 15.69 -27.02 -13.40
CA GLN A 139 16.06 -25.91 -14.26
C GLN A 139 15.84 -24.59 -13.53
N GLN A 140 16.83 -23.70 -13.55
CA GLN A 140 16.70 -22.35 -13.03
C GLN A 140 16.28 -21.41 -14.17
N ILE A 141 15.17 -20.74 -13.99
CA ILE A 141 14.63 -19.77 -14.96
C ILE A 141 14.66 -18.38 -14.34
N VAL A 142 15.20 -17.40 -15.08
CA VAL A 142 15.16 -15.98 -14.73
C VAL A 142 13.95 -15.33 -15.40
N ILE A 143 13.07 -14.76 -14.60
CA ILE A 143 11.87 -14.05 -15.07
C ILE A 143 11.98 -12.58 -14.67
N TRP A 144 11.56 -11.67 -15.55
CA TRP A 144 11.52 -10.23 -15.32
C TRP A 144 10.07 -9.74 -15.18
N PRO A 145 9.43 -9.93 -14.00
CA PRO A 145 8.05 -9.49 -13.77
C PRO A 145 8.00 -7.98 -13.51
N CYS A 146 8.39 -7.19 -14.50
CA CYS A 146 8.56 -5.76 -14.38
C CYS A 146 8.22 -5.05 -15.69
N ALA A 147 8.04 -3.74 -15.61
CA ALA A 147 7.84 -2.85 -16.75
C ALA A 147 8.65 -1.56 -16.58
N LEU A 148 9.08 -0.97 -17.68
CA LEU A 148 9.61 0.39 -17.71
C LEU A 148 8.56 1.30 -18.33
N VAL A 149 8.10 2.29 -17.56
CA VAL A 149 7.07 3.22 -17.97
C VAL A 149 7.74 4.53 -18.38
N SER A 150 7.50 4.98 -19.60
CA SER A 150 8.09 6.21 -20.14
C SER A 150 6.99 7.25 -20.41
N TYR A 151 7.22 8.49 -20.04
CA TYR A 151 6.36 9.63 -20.35
C TYR A 151 7.23 10.85 -20.59
N GLN A 152 7.17 11.42 -21.80
CA GLN A 152 8.10 12.44 -22.24
C GLN A 152 9.57 11.95 -22.08
N ASP A 153 10.43 12.74 -21.45
CA ASP A 153 11.85 12.40 -21.20
C ASP A 153 12.08 11.67 -19.87
N LYS A 154 11.02 11.23 -19.18
CA LYS A 154 11.11 10.56 -17.88
C LYS A 154 10.81 9.07 -18.01
N GLU A 155 11.54 8.26 -17.25
CA GLU A 155 11.32 6.82 -17.12
C GLU A 155 11.13 6.42 -15.65
N PHE A 156 10.26 5.43 -15.44
CA PHE A 156 9.96 4.90 -14.12
C PHE A 156 9.99 3.36 -14.14
N PRO A 157 10.89 2.71 -13.38
CA PRO A 157 10.90 1.26 -13.22
C PRO A 157 9.75 0.80 -12.33
N LEU A 158 9.02 -0.22 -12.76
CA LEU A 158 7.84 -0.73 -12.09
C LEU A 158 7.92 -2.25 -11.93
N ASP A 159 7.95 -2.72 -10.68
CA ASP A 159 7.85 -4.13 -10.36
C ASP A 159 6.38 -4.58 -10.39
N LEU A 160 6.08 -5.61 -11.19
CA LEU A 160 4.73 -6.16 -11.31
C LEU A 160 4.44 -7.22 -10.24
N LEU A 161 5.48 -7.92 -9.74
CA LEU A 161 5.35 -8.94 -8.70
C LEU A 161 5.38 -8.32 -7.30
N ASP A 162 4.44 -8.71 -6.44
CA ASP A 162 4.44 -8.43 -5.01
C ASP A 162 4.77 -9.71 -4.24
N THR A 163 5.81 -9.68 -3.43
CA THR A 163 6.15 -10.79 -2.55
C THR A 163 5.59 -10.54 -1.15
N HIS A 164 4.86 -11.53 -0.62
CA HIS A 164 4.27 -11.45 0.71
C HIS A 164 4.78 -12.59 1.60
N LEU A 165 5.17 -12.22 2.81
CA LEU A 165 5.66 -13.16 3.82
C LEU A 165 4.58 -14.19 4.18
N GLY A 166 4.94 -15.48 4.20
CA GLY A 166 4.03 -16.55 4.62
C GLY A 166 2.89 -16.87 3.68
N LYS A 167 2.77 -16.19 2.52
CA LYS A 167 1.80 -16.52 1.47
C LYS A 167 2.42 -17.46 0.44
N SER A 168 1.59 -18.28 -0.18
CA SER A 168 2.03 -19.14 -1.27
C SER A 168 2.44 -18.31 -2.49
N SER A 169 3.31 -18.85 -3.35
CA SER A 169 3.67 -18.19 -4.62
C SER A 169 2.44 -17.87 -5.48
N GLN A 170 1.40 -18.70 -5.40
CA GLN A 170 0.14 -18.48 -6.12
C GLN A 170 -0.64 -17.27 -5.55
N ASP A 171 -0.65 -17.10 -4.24
CA ASP A 171 -1.29 -15.92 -3.60
C ASP A 171 -0.53 -14.65 -3.91
N ALA A 172 0.81 -14.69 -3.93
CA ALA A 172 1.65 -13.57 -4.34
C ALA A 172 1.32 -13.11 -5.77
N LEU A 173 1.23 -14.03 -6.72
CA LEU A 173 0.86 -13.74 -8.11
C LEU A 173 -0.58 -13.21 -8.24
N ASN A 174 -1.53 -13.75 -7.48
CA ASN A 174 -2.90 -13.25 -7.47
C ASN A 174 -3.00 -11.82 -6.91
N ASN A 175 -2.29 -11.54 -5.81
CA ASN A 175 -2.23 -10.18 -5.24
C ASN A 175 -1.55 -9.20 -6.19
N SER A 176 -0.48 -9.64 -6.87
CA SER A 176 0.20 -8.83 -7.90
C SER A 176 -0.75 -8.42 -9.02
N ALA A 177 -1.56 -9.37 -9.53
CA ALA A 177 -2.56 -9.09 -10.55
C ALA A 177 -3.64 -8.09 -10.06
N GLN A 178 -4.04 -8.17 -8.78
CA GLN A 178 -5.01 -7.25 -8.19
C GLN A 178 -4.48 -5.82 -8.06
N ASN A 179 -3.17 -5.67 -7.85
CA ASN A 179 -2.52 -4.39 -7.64
C ASN A 179 -2.10 -3.68 -8.95
N LEU A 180 -2.31 -4.29 -10.12
CA LEU A 180 -1.85 -3.73 -11.42
C LEU A 180 -2.41 -2.34 -11.69
N GLU A 181 -3.73 -2.14 -11.48
CA GLU A 181 -4.36 -0.82 -11.68
C GLU A 181 -3.65 0.25 -10.84
N TYR A 182 -3.47 -0.01 -9.55
CA TYR A 182 -2.78 0.90 -8.66
C TYR A 182 -1.34 1.20 -9.10
N LYS A 183 -0.58 0.15 -9.42
CA LYS A 183 0.82 0.28 -9.84
C LYS A 183 0.98 1.13 -11.09
N PHE A 184 0.19 0.84 -12.12
CA PHE A 184 0.26 1.57 -13.39
C PHE A 184 -0.22 3.02 -13.25
N ILE A 185 -1.34 3.25 -12.59
CA ILE A 185 -1.87 4.61 -12.39
C ILE A 185 -0.95 5.45 -11.51
N SER A 186 -0.35 4.83 -10.47
CA SER A 186 0.66 5.51 -9.65
C SER A 186 1.86 5.94 -10.49
N ALA A 187 2.40 5.04 -11.34
CA ALA A 187 3.52 5.35 -12.21
C ALA A 187 3.17 6.47 -13.22
N ILE A 188 1.99 6.42 -13.85
CA ILE A 188 1.51 7.48 -14.74
C ILE A 188 1.43 8.81 -14.00
N LYS A 189 0.83 8.85 -12.83
CA LYS A 189 0.68 10.07 -12.01
C LYS A 189 2.04 10.64 -11.63
N ASP A 190 2.95 9.78 -11.15
CA ASP A 190 4.30 10.18 -10.73
C ASP A 190 5.09 10.79 -11.90
N LEU A 191 4.96 10.24 -13.12
CA LEU A 191 5.61 10.74 -14.31
C LEU A 191 4.97 12.02 -14.87
N SER A 192 3.63 12.13 -14.80
CA SER A 192 2.89 13.28 -15.35
C SER A 192 2.96 14.53 -14.47
N GLN A 193 3.40 14.40 -13.21
CA GLN A 193 3.55 15.55 -12.31
C GLN A 193 4.71 16.44 -12.73
N ILE A 194 4.44 17.75 -12.92
CA ILE A 194 5.45 18.76 -13.23
C ILE A 194 6.36 19.01 -12.03
N LYS A 195 5.79 19.01 -10.82
CA LYS A 195 6.51 19.22 -9.56
C LYS A 195 6.17 18.13 -8.57
N LYS A 196 7.20 17.44 -8.08
CA LYS A 196 7.01 16.45 -7.01
C LYS A 196 6.49 17.13 -5.73
N PRO A 197 5.50 16.55 -5.05
CA PRO A 197 5.09 17.03 -3.73
C PRO A 197 6.29 17.07 -2.77
N SER A 198 6.30 18.04 -1.85
CA SER A 198 7.42 18.26 -0.93
C SER A 198 7.10 17.67 0.44
N ILE A 199 7.96 16.80 0.94
CA ILE A 199 7.86 16.27 2.30
C ILE A 199 9.13 16.58 3.08
N ALA A 200 9.01 16.70 4.42
CA ALA A 200 10.17 17.01 5.25
C ALA A 200 10.28 16.08 6.46
N PHE A 201 11.49 15.56 6.71
CA PHE A 201 11.86 15.03 8.01
C PHE A 201 12.21 16.19 8.95
N ILE A 202 11.58 16.22 10.12
CA ILE A 202 11.87 17.20 11.16
C ILE A 202 13.12 16.77 11.92
N GLU A 203 13.94 17.75 12.29
CA GLU A 203 15.17 17.61 13.06
C GLU A 203 15.23 18.65 14.18
N GLY A 204 16.12 18.41 15.15
CA GLY A 204 16.39 19.33 16.28
C GLY A 204 16.04 18.72 17.64
N HIS A 205 15.20 17.69 17.68
CA HIS A 205 14.71 17.06 18.92
C HIS A 205 15.26 15.65 19.11
N GLY A 206 16.42 15.35 18.49
CA GLY A 206 17.09 14.04 18.61
C GLY A 206 16.42 12.94 17.81
N GLU A 207 15.80 13.28 16.71
CA GLU A 207 15.20 12.38 15.74
C GLU A 207 16.26 11.50 15.05
N LEU A 208 15.81 10.47 14.36
CA LEU A 208 16.67 9.56 13.60
C LEU A 208 17.45 10.30 12.52
N ASN A 209 18.75 10.02 12.42
CA ASN A 209 19.63 10.64 11.44
C ASN A 209 19.42 10.06 10.03
N GLU A 210 20.06 10.66 9.03
CA GLU A 210 19.91 10.30 7.62
C GLU A 210 20.24 8.83 7.32
N ASN A 211 21.26 8.27 7.96
CA ASN A 211 21.65 6.88 7.76
C ASN A 211 20.61 5.90 8.34
N GLU A 212 19.98 6.24 9.46
CA GLU A 212 18.98 5.41 10.13
C GLU A 212 17.66 5.33 9.35
N VAL A 213 17.35 6.30 8.49
CA VAL A 213 16.19 6.34 7.61
C VAL A 213 16.56 6.33 6.13
N TYR A 214 17.77 5.86 5.79
CA TYR A 214 18.33 5.94 4.45
C TYR A 214 17.48 5.24 3.39
N ASP A 215 17.08 4.00 3.63
CA ASP A 215 16.34 3.21 2.65
C ASP A 215 14.97 3.81 2.34
N ILE A 216 14.24 4.24 3.38
CA ILE A 216 12.92 4.85 3.17
C ILE A 216 13.06 6.24 2.52
N THR A 217 14.08 7.01 2.86
CA THR A 217 14.35 8.30 2.22
C THR A 217 14.58 8.13 0.73
N ASN A 218 15.42 7.17 0.32
CA ASN A 218 15.65 6.85 -1.10
C ASN A 218 14.37 6.39 -1.81
N SER A 219 13.54 5.62 -1.13
CA SER A 219 12.28 5.18 -1.70
C SER A 219 11.30 6.34 -1.92
N LEU A 220 11.17 7.22 -0.93
CA LEU A 220 10.32 8.40 -1.00
C LEU A 220 10.81 9.42 -2.03
N GLN A 221 12.13 9.58 -2.21
CA GLN A 221 12.71 10.49 -3.21
C GLN A 221 12.35 10.15 -4.66
N LYS A 222 11.98 8.90 -4.93
CA LYS A 222 11.46 8.50 -6.26
C LYS A 222 10.20 9.29 -6.62
N LYS A 223 9.31 9.55 -5.64
CA LYS A 223 7.99 10.16 -5.81
C LYS A 223 7.89 11.59 -5.27
N TYR A 224 8.64 11.93 -4.25
CA TYR A 224 8.55 13.18 -3.50
C TYR A 224 9.87 13.96 -3.51
N SER A 225 9.78 15.27 -3.28
CA SER A 225 10.94 16.09 -2.92
C SER A 225 11.15 16.01 -1.41
N VAL A 226 12.11 15.19 -0.98
CA VAL A 226 12.38 14.95 0.46
C VAL A 226 13.42 15.93 0.95
N LYS A 227 13.12 16.62 2.06
CA LYS A 227 14.03 17.55 2.74
C LYS A 227 14.19 17.18 4.20
N ARG A 228 15.24 17.68 4.84
CA ARG A 228 15.43 17.63 6.29
C ARG A 228 15.39 19.07 6.82
N VAL A 229 14.65 19.31 7.90
CA VAL A 229 14.33 20.65 8.38
C VAL A 229 14.45 20.71 9.89
N ASN A 230 15.34 21.58 10.35
CA ASN A 230 15.38 21.99 11.75
C ASN A 230 14.41 23.16 11.94
N ILE A 231 13.46 23.02 12.87
CA ILE A 231 12.47 24.09 13.14
C ILE A 231 13.16 25.28 13.82
N ASP A 232 14.01 25.01 14.83
CA ASP A 232 14.84 26.02 15.53
C ASP A 232 14.07 27.29 15.90
N GLU A 233 12.86 27.13 16.42
CA GLU A 233 11.96 28.21 16.85
C GLU A 233 11.58 29.24 15.74
N GLN A 234 11.79 28.89 14.46
CA GLN A 234 11.50 29.76 13.31
C GLN A 234 10.07 29.60 12.83
N ILE A 235 9.25 30.63 12.96
CA ILE A 235 7.81 30.61 12.62
C ILE A 235 7.58 30.25 11.14
N ASN A 236 8.49 30.57 10.26
CA ASN A 236 8.41 30.32 8.82
C ASN A 236 9.06 28.99 8.39
N ALA A 237 9.55 28.17 9.32
CA ALA A 237 10.18 26.89 9.00
C ALA A 237 9.23 25.95 8.22
N LEU A 238 7.98 25.84 8.66
CA LEU A 238 6.99 24.95 8.07
C LEU A 238 5.96 25.66 7.19
N ASN A 239 5.68 26.93 7.44
CA ASN A 239 4.69 27.74 6.72
C ASN A 239 5.35 28.98 6.13
N GLY A 240 5.30 29.11 4.80
CA GLY A 240 5.72 30.33 4.10
C GLY A 240 4.62 31.39 4.07
N ARG A 241 5.02 32.66 3.98
CA ARG A 241 4.15 33.82 3.84
C ARG A 241 4.26 34.35 2.42
N ILE A 242 3.11 34.56 1.78
CA ILE A 242 3.03 35.10 0.43
C ILE A 242 2.18 36.37 0.52
N GLU A 243 2.77 37.51 0.17
CA GLU A 243 2.03 38.75 -0.01
C GLU A 243 1.17 38.62 -1.28
N THR A 244 -0.13 38.89 -1.14
CA THR A 244 -1.05 38.94 -2.26
C THR A 244 -1.13 40.34 -2.80
N SER A 245 -1.59 40.51 -4.05
CA SER A 245 -1.75 41.81 -4.74
C SER A 245 -2.55 42.85 -3.95
N ASP A 246 -3.38 42.40 -2.99
CA ASP A 246 -4.23 43.24 -2.12
C ASP A 246 -3.55 43.57 -0.77
N SER A 247 -2.23 43.40 -0.65
CA SER A 247 -1.47 43.58 0.60
C SER A 247 -1.90 42.67 1.77
N SER A 248 -2.67 41.59 1.47
CA SER A 248 -2.99 40.59 2.48
C SER A 248 -1.95 39.46 2.50
N ILE A 249 -1.64 38.98 3.70
CA ILE A 249 -0.69 37.88 3.89
C ILE A 249 -1.45 36.54 3.76
N ARG A 250 -1.04 35.71 2.82
CA ARG A 250 -1.54 34.35 2.68
C ARG A 250 -0.51 33.35 3.18
N ILE A 251 -0.92 32.50 4.12
CA ILE A 251 -0.06 31.41 4.59
C ILE A 251 -0.16 30.24 3.63
N LYS A 252 1.01 29.72 3.23
CA LYS A 252 1.16 28.51 2.42
C LYS A 252 2.11 27.56 3.12
N SER A 253 1.68 26.32 3.31
CA SER A 253 2.57 25.27 3.82
C SER A 253 3.74 25.03 2.86
N ASN A 254 4.95 24.98 3.39
CA ASN A 254 6.18 24.71 2.64
C ASN A 254 6.28 23.25 2.22
N TYR A 255 5.58 22.36 2.95
CA TYR A 255 5.61 20.92 2.78
C TYR A 255 4.18 20.37 2.74
N ASP A 256 3.94 19.37 1.88
CA ASP A 256 2.65 18.69 1.77
C ASP A 256 2.44 17.72 2.94
N ALA A 257 3.53 17.18 3.50
CA ALA A 257 3.53 16.42 4.75
C ALA A 257 4.88 16.53 5.46
N ILE A 258 4.87 16.37 6.79
CA ILE A 258 6.08 16.26 7.59
C ILE A 258 6.14 14.93 8.34
N ILE A 259 7.37 14.45 8.60
CA ILE A 259 7.66 13.21 9.30
C ILE A 259 8.47 13.54 10.55
N ILE A 260 7.99 13.16 11.73
CA ILE A 260 8.69 13.30 13.00
C ILE A 260 9.05 11.88 13.44
N ALA A 261 10.34 11.54 13.27
CA ALA A 261 10.84 10.17 13.38
C ALA A 261 11.65 9.98 14.67
N LYS A 262 11.03 9.41 15.69
CA LYS A 262 11.66 9.03 16.97
C LYS A 262 12.37 10.21 17.66
N PRO A 263 11.66 11.28 18.04
CA PRO A 263 12.25 12.36 18.83
C PRO A 263 12.63 11.81 20.22
N THR A 264 13.81 12.21 20.71
CA THR A 264 14.34 11.78 22.01
C THR A 264 14.54 12.93 22.99
N LYS A 265 14.42 14.18 22.52
CA LYS A 265 14.51 15.39 23.32
C LYS A 265 13.18 16.14 23.36
N PRO A 266 12.89 16.88 24.44
CA PRO A 266 11.66 17.66 24.53
C PRO A 266 11.56 18.74 23.47
N PHE A 267 10.37 18.91 22.89
CA PHE A 267 10.04 20.06 22.05
C PHE A 267 9.90 21.32 22.90
N SER A 268 10.43 22.45 22.41
CA SER A 268 10.14 23.75 22.98
C SER A 268 8.68 24.14 22.75
N GLU A 269 8.13 25.04 23.59
CA GLU A 269 6.75 25.52 23.38
C GLU A 269 6.60 26.26 22.03
N LYS A 270 7.69 26.90 21.54
CA LYS A 270 7.68 27.56 20.24
C LYS A 270 7.64 26.56 19.09
N ASP A 271 8.43 25.48 19.15
CA ASP A 271 8.42 24.45 18.12
C ASP A 271 7.08 23.71 18.09
N LYS A 272 6.49 23.41 19.27
CA LYS A 272 5.13 22.88 19.36
C LYS A 272 4.11 23.83 18.71
N PHE A 273 4.21 25.14 18.97
CA PHE A 273 3.35 26.15 18.36
C PHE A 273 3.49 26.17 16.83
N ILE A 274 4.72 26.10 16.32
CA ILE A 274 4.97 26.07 14.86
C ILE A 274 4.36 24.84 14.22
N ILE A 275 4.49 23.67 14.84
CA ILE A 275 3.88 22.42 14.35
C ILE A 275 2.34 22.49 14.46
N ASP A 276 1.81 22.98 15.59
CA ASP A 276 0.37 23.18 15.77
C ASP A 276 -0.20 24.06 14.66
N GLN A 277 0.40 25.23 14.42
CA GLN A 277 -0.06 26.15 13.38
C GLN A 277 0.16 25.60 11.96
N TYR A 278 1.17 24.76 11.74
CA TYR A 278 1.29 24.02 10.48
C TYR A 278 0.06 23.10 10.26
N ILE A 279 -0.36 22.37 11.29
CA ILE A 279 -1.56 21.52 11.26
C ILE A 279 -2.82 22.37 11.06
N MET A 280 -2.94 23.52 11.77
CA MET A 280 -4.09 24.42 11.67
C MET A 280 -4.24 24.99 10.26
N HIS A 281 -3.16 25.19 9.53
CA HIS A 281 -3.19 25.61 8.12
C HIS A 281 -3.44 24.47 7.12
N GLY A 282 -3.70 23.24 7.60
CA GLY A 282 -3.98 22.07 6.78
C GLY A 282 -2.76 21.17 6.52
N GLY A 283 -1.66 21.41 7.23
CA GLY A 283 -0.47 20.57 7.19
C GLY A 283 -0.76 19.16 7.71
N LYS A 284 -0.02 18.17 7.21
CA LYS A 284 -0.21 16.76 7.51
C LYS A 284 1.04 16.18 8.16
N VAL A 285 0.85 15.33 9.16
CA VAL A 285 1.98 14.87 9.99
C VAL A 285 1.95 13.36 10.16
N LEU A 286 3.10 12.72 9.94
CA LEU A 286 3.38 11.36 10.39
C LEU A 286 4.22 11.45 11.67
N TRP A 287 3.61 11.06 12.79
CA TRP A 287 4.25 11.00 14.09
C TRP A 287 4.68 9.57 14.39
N LEU A 288 5.95 9.37 14.70
CA LEU A 288 6.54 8.11 15.14
C LEU A 288 7.27 8.38 16.46
N VAL A 289 6.60 8.13 17.58
CA VAL A 289 7.03 8.62 18.90
C VAL A 289 7.06 7.49 19.91
N ASP A 290 8.17 7.37 20.64
CA ASP A 290 8.32 6.41 21.74
C ASP A 290 7.89 7.06 23.07
N PRO A 291 6.83 6.60 23.72
CA PRO A 291 6.49 7.07 25.08
C PRO A 291 7.42 6.52 26.17
N VAL A 292 8.16 5.45 25.83
CA VAL A 292 9.10 4.78 26.74
C VAL A 292 10.44 4.60 26.04
N PHE A 293 11.50 5.07 26.67
CA PHE A 293 12.86 4.86 26.19
C PHE A 293 13.33 3.44 26.54
N ALA A 294 13.51 2.59 25.52
CA ALA A 294 14.08 1.25 25.63
C ALA A 294 14.84 0.93 24.34
N THR A 295 16.01 0.29 24.45
CA THR A 295 16.83 -0.07 23.27
C THR A 295 17.55 -1.39 23.49
N MET A 296 17.79 -2.12 22.40
CA MET A 296 18.60 -3.36 22.43
C MET A 296 20.07 -3.08 22.72
N ASP A 297 20.58 -1.87 22.44
CA ASP A 297 21.98 -1.52 22.65
C ASP A 297 22.39 -1.66 24.13
N SER A 298 21.48 -1.31 25.04
CA SER A 298 21.70 -1.50 26.47
C SER A 298 21.84 -2.97 26.89
N LEU A 299 21.18 -3.89 26.14
CA LEU A 299 21.24 -5.34 26.40
C LEU A 299 22.44 -6.04 25.74
N GLN A 300 23.20 -5.34 24.90
CA GLN A 300 24.45 -5.87 24.36
C GLN A 300 25.59 -5.88 25.41
N THR A 301 25.53 -4.95 26.36
CA THR A 301 26.54 -4.78 27.40
C THR A 301 26.10 -5.28 28.78
N SER A 302 24.80 -5.48 28.98
CA SER A 302 24.18 -5.94 30.23
C SER A 302 23.08 -6.96 29.97
N GLU A 303 22.90 -7.94 30.86
CA GLU A 303 21.77 -8.90 30.76
C GLU A 303 20.40 -8.24 31.01
N SER A 304 20.37 -7.03 31.54
CA SER A 304 19.12 -6.33 31.85
C SER A 304 19.24 -4.82 31.68
N THR A 305 18.10 -4.18 31.42
CA THR A 305 17.97 -2.72 31.32
C THR A 305 16.60 -2.28 31.85
N MET A 306 16.41 -0.96 31.97
CA MET A 306 15.14 -0.37 32.39
C MET A 306 14.53 0.43 31.24
N GLY A 307 13.29 0.11 30.89
CA GLY A 307 12.45 0.95 30.05
C GLY A 307 11.83 2.09 30.89
N ASN A 308 12.30 3.30 30.69
CA ASN A 308 11.84 4.48 31.43
C ASN A 308 10.94 5.37 30.56
N SER A 309 9.97 6.04 31.21
CA SER A 309 9.12 7.02 30.51
C SER A 309 9.99 8.08 29.82
N LEU A 310 9.74 8.31 28.55
CA LEU A 310 10.36 9.36 27.76
C LEU A 310 9.42 10.58 27.70
N ASN A 311 9.95 11.75 28.09
CA ASN A 311 9.19 12.99 28.02
C ASN A 311 9.73 13.86 26.87
N VAL A 312 9.02 13.85 25.77
CA VAL A 312 9.29 14.69 24.59
C VAL A 312 8.41 15.94 24.54
N ASN A 313 7.63 16.20 25.59
CA ASN A 313 6.73 17.37 25.73
C ASN A 313 5.64 17.45 24.66
N LEU A 314 5.08 16.30 24.24
CA LEU A 314 4.01 16.21 23.24
C LEU A 314 2.69 15.64 23.80
N ASP A 315 2.67 15.20 25.05
CA ASP A 315 1.53 14.50 25.66
C ASP A 315 0.25 15.37 25.62
N ASP A 316 0.36 16.67 25.91
CA ASP A 316 -0.76 17.63 25.88
C ASP A 316 -1.28 17.87 24.47
N MET A 317 -0.39 17.90 23.48
CA MET A 317 -0.74 18.06 22.06
C MET A 317 -1.52 16.84 21.55
N PHE A 318 -1.02 15.64 21.80
CA PHE A 318 -1.75 14.41 21.41
C PHE A 318 -3.09 14.30 22.12
N PHE A 319 -3.13 14.64 23.43
CA PHE A 319 -4.38 14.63 24.18
C PHE A 319 -5.42 15.60 23.60
N LYS A 320 -5.00 16.82 23.25
CA LYS A 320 -5.86 17.81 22.60
C LYS A 320 -6.40 17.30 21.25
N TYR A 321 -5.58 16.59 20.49
CA TYR A 321 -5.98 16.01 19.20
C TYR A 321 -6.77 14.69 19.34
N GLY A 322 -6.97 14.21 20.57
CA GLY A 322 -7.85 13.09 20.88
C GLY A 322 -7.17 11.72 20.99
N LEU A 323 -5.88 11.69 21.27
CA LEU A 323 -5.12 10.46 21.56
C LEU A 323 -4.33 10.59 22.88
N ARG A 324 -4.16 9.46 23.55
CA ARG A 324 -3.22 9.32 24.67
C ARG A 324 -2.23 8.22 24.34
N LEU A 325 -0.96 8.57 24.28
CA LEU A 325 0.14 7.62 24.20
C LEU A 325 0.46 7.13 25.61
N ASN A 326 0.33 5.83 25.85
CA ASN A 326 0.52 5.27 27.18
C ASN A 326 2.00 5.01 27.46
N LYS A 327 2.45 5.33 28.68
CA LYS A 327 3.83 5.05 29.10
C LYS A 327 3.97 3.60 29.55
N ASN A 328 3.88 2.68 28.59
CA ASN A 328 3.97 1.24 28.81
C ASN A 328 4.74 0.59 27.65
N LEU A 329 5.14 -0.66 27.82
CA LEU A 329 5.66 -1.52 26.78
C LEU A 329 4.74 -2.72 26.58
N LEU A 330 4.52 -3.07 25.32
CA LEU A 330 3.72 -4.20 24.92
C LEU A 330 4.63 -5.40 24.63
N LEU A 331 4.37 -6.49 25.32
CA LEU A 331 4.96 -7.80 25.05
C LEU A 331 3.92 -8.63 24.31
N ASP A 332 4.29 -9.23 23.20
CA ASP A 332 3.37 -10.05 22.40
C ASP A 332 3.92 -11.47 22.22
N TYR A 333 3.06 -12.45 22.31
CA TYR A 333 3.44 -13.84 22.05
C TYR A 333 3.77 -14.04 20.56
N ASN A 334 3.13 -13.27 19.65
CA ASN A 334 3.47 -13.20 18.25
C ASN A 334 4.51 -12.11 18.00
N SER A 335 5.77 -12.47 18.13
CA SER A 335 6.90 -11.53 18.08
C SER A 335 8.04 -12.03 17.20
N ALA A 336 8.87 -11.09 16.74
CA ALA A 336 10.08 -11.39 15.98
C ALA A 336 11.14 -12.05 16.85
N ALA A 337 12.04 -12.78 16.21
CA ALA A 337 13.17 -13.39 16.89
C ALA A 337 14.39 -12.47 16.93
N ILE A 338 15.19 -12.59 17.97
CA ILE A 338 16.55 -12.01 18.05
C ILE A 338 17.59 -13.10 17.98
N ALA A 339 18.76 -12.79 17.41
CA ALA A 339 19.90 -13.67 17.33
C ALA A 339 20.80 -13.46 18.57
N LEU A 340 21.06 -14.51 19.33
CA LEU A 340 21.96 -14.47 20.48
C LEU A 340 23.09 -15.48 20.32
N ARG A 341 24.28 -15.09 20.77
CA ARG A 341 25.42 -15.99 20.83
C ARG A 341 25.29 -16.86 22.09
N THR A 342 25.03 -18.15 21.91
CA THR A 342 24.86 -19.13 23.01
C THR A 342 26.12 -19.90 23.35
N GLY A 343 27.15 -19.88 22.46
CA GLY A 343 28.39 -20.62 22.67
C GLY A 343 29.41 -20.46 21.57
N GLN A 344 30.41 -21.31 21.58
CA GLN A 344 31.38 -21.50 20.48
C GLN A 344 31.49 -23.00 20.17
N MET A 345 31.43 -23.34 18.89
CA MET A 345 31.63 -24.69 18.38
C MET A 345 32.70 -24.67 17.31
N GLY A 346 33.84 -25.35 17.53
CA GLY A 346 34.93 -25.36 16.58
C GLY A 346 35.58 -24.00 16.27
N GLY A 347 35.54 -23.05 17.22
CA GLY A 347 36.06 -21.68 17.03
C GLY A 347 35.10 -20.71 16.35
N GLN A 348 33.94 -21.19 15.90
CA GLN A 348 32.84 -20.34 15.36
C GLN A 348 31.80 -20.04 16.42
N ALA A 349 31.25 -18.82 16.38
CA ALA A 349 30.18 -18.45 17.27
C ALA A 349 28.90 -19.25 16.96
N GLN A 350 28.35 -19.92 17.97
CA GLN A 350 27.05 -20.57 17.85
C GLN A 350 25.97 -19.49 18.07
N ILE A 351 25.16 -19.26 17.03
CA ILE A 351 24.06 -18.29 17.07
C ILE A 351 22.73 -19.06 17.11
N GLU A 352 21.90 -18.75 18.08
CA GLU A 352 20.56 -19.28 18.20
C GLU A 352 19.53 -18.16 18.15
N TYR A 353 18.34 -18.48 17.65
CA TYR A 353 17.26 -17.51 17.47
C TYR A 353 16.21 -17.70 18.56
N PHE A 354 15.95 -16.63 19.31
CA PHE A 354 14.99 -16.62 20.40
C PHE A 354 13.89 -15.62 20.12
N ARG A 355 12.65 -16.01 20.33
CA ARG A 355 11.51 -15.10 20.25
C ARG A 355 11.66 -13.99 21.29
N TRP A 356 11.64 -12.74 20.84
CA TRP A 356 11.78 -11.59 21.72
C TRP A 356 10.44 -10.87 21.87
N TYR A 357 9.76 -11.07 22.97
CA TYR A 357 8.37 -10.63 23.18
C TYR A 357 8.19 -9.12 23.12
N TYR A 358 9.22 -8.32 23.29
CA TYR A 358 9.24 -6.87 23.12
C TYR A 358 9.32 -6.41 21.66
N PHE A 359 9.40 -7.34 20.70
CA PHE A 359 9.36 -7.07 19.28
C PHE A 359 8.08 -7.65 18.63
N PRO A 360 6.88 -7.11 18.99
CA PRO A 360 5.64 -7.62 18.47
C PRO A 360 5.55 -7.48 16.95
N LEU A 361 4.87 -8.43 16.33
CA LEU A 361 4.49 -8.38 14.92
C LEU A 361 3.09 -7.80 14.82
N LEU A 362 3.02 -6.53 14.42
CA LEU A 362 1.78 -5.79 14.35
C LEU A 362 0.97 -6.18 13.11
N ASN A 363 -0.34 -6.26 13.29
CA ASN A 363 -1.31 -6.56 12.25
C ASN A 363 -2.23 -5.36 12.01
N ALA A 364 -2.92 -5.35 10.87
CA ALA A 364 -3.95 -4.37 10.59
C ALA A 364 -5.06 -4.40 11.64
N ALA A 365 -5.43 -3.23 12.17
CA ALA A 365 -6.52 -3.07 13.13
C ALA A 365 -7.86 -2.76 12.44
N SER A 366 -7.82 -2.35 11.17
CA SER A 366 -8.99 -1.99 10.36
C SER A 366 -8.76 -2.33 8.89
N ASP A 367 -9.81 -2.24 8.08
CA ASP A 367 -9.74 -2.40 6.61
C ASP A 367 -9.24 -1.14 5.89
N ASN A 368 -8.55 -0.24 6.62
CA ASN A 368 -8.02 0.98 6.01
C ASN A 368 -6.94 0.66 4.99
N ASN A 369 -6.95 1.39 3.87
CA ASN A 369 -6.06 1.16 2.73
C ASN A 369 -4.57 1.29 3.05
N ILE A 370 -4.22 2.05 4.10
CA ILE A 370 -2.84 2.22 4.56
C ILE A 370 -2.24 0.88 5.00
N VAL A 371 -3.05 0.04 5.66
CA VAL A 371 -2.62 -1.21 6.30
C VAL A 371 -3.15 -2.47 5.63
N LYS A 372 -3.98 -2.31 4.60
CA LYS A 372 -4.57 -3.43 3.89
C LYS A 372 -3.52 -4.14 3.03
N ASN A 373 -3.54 -5.47 3.06
CA ASN A 373 -2.66 -6.33 2.24
C ASN A 373 -1.15 -6.03 2.37
N ILE A 374 -0.68 -5.62 3.55
CA ILE A 374 0.73 -5.53 3.86
C ILE A 374 1.17 -6.68 4.76
N ASN A 375 2.48 -6.99 4.73
CA ASN A 375 3.07 -7.94 5.67
C ASN A 375 2.94 -7.45 7.11
N PRO A 376 2.98 -8.33 8.12
CA PRO A 376 3.11 -7.92 9.51
C PRO A 376 4.28 -6.94 9.69
N ILE A 377 4.09 -5.93 10.52
CA ILE A 377 5.08 -4.89 10.78
C ILE A 377 5.84 -5.25 12.03
N LYS A 378 7.16 -5.28 11.96
CA LYS A 378 8.00 -5.46 13.13
C LYS A 378 8.08 -4.15 13.89
N ALA A 379 7.72 -4.17 15.17
CA ALA A 379 7.87 -3.06 16.10
C ALA A 379 8.94 -3.38 17.15
N ASP A 380 9.64 -2.35 17.63
CA ASP A 380 10.69 -2.48 18.63
C ASP A 380 10.31 -1.68 19.88
N PHE A 381 9.97 -2.35 21.00
CA PHE A 381 9.57 -1.72 22.28
C PHE A 381 8.36 -0.78 22.19
N VAL A 382 7.36 -1.18 21.44
CA VAL A 382 6.16 -0.40 21.16
C VAL A 382 5.28 -0.17 22.38
N SER A 383 4.59 0.98 22.41
CA SER A 383 3.61 1.35 23.43
C SER A 383 2.17 1.30 22.89
N SER A 384 1.18 1.31 23.76
CA SER A 384 -0.23 1.39 23.35
C SER A 384 -0.71 2.83 23.22
N ILE A 385 -1.73 3.02 22.36
CA ILE A 385 -2.44 4.30 22.19
C ILE A 385 -3.91 4.09 22.52
N ASP A 386 -4.48 4.96 23.36
CA ASP A 386 -5.91 5.04 23.62
C ASP A 386 -6.52 6.25 22.95
N PRO A 387 -7.69 6.12 22.29
CA PRO A 387 -8.46 7.27 21.85
C PRO A 387 -9.09 7.97 23.06
N VAL A 388 -9.03 9.30 23.09
CA VAL A 388 -9.66 10.14 24.11
C VAL A 388 -10.80 10.93 23.49
N MET A 389 -11.81 11.29 24.29
CA MET A 389 -12.83 12.22 23.85
C MET A 389 -12.18 13.57 23.59
N SER A 390 -12.45 14.16 22.43
CA SER A 390 -12.07 15.51 22.06
C SER A 390 -13.32 16.30 21.70
N ASP A 391 -13.30 17.61 21.93
CA ASP A 391 -14.42 18.51 21.61
C ASP A 391 -14.61 18.68 20.10
N SER A 392 -13.60 18.29 19.29
CA SER A 392 -13.63 18.36 17.84
C SER A 392 -14.13 17.04 17.21
N ASP A 393 -14.84 17.15 16.07
CA ASP A 393 -15.35 16.00 15.28
C ASP A 393 -14.21 15.34 14.47
N VAL A 394 -13.24 14.77 15.19
CA VAL A 394 -12.10 14.07 14.61
C VAL A 394 -12.36 12.57 14.58
N GLN A 395 -12.34 11.98 13.38
CA GLN A 395 -12.39 10.53 13.20
C GLN A 395 -11.07 9.90 13.65
N LYS A 396 -11.15 8.89 14.50
CA LYS A 396 -10.01 8.15 15.06
C LYS A 396 -10.06 6.71 14.55
N ILE A 397 -9.26 6.42 13.52
CA ILE A 397 -9.27 5.12 12.84
C ILE A 397 -8.03 4.34 13.29
N PRO A 398 -8.19 3.18 13.98
CA PRO A 398 -7.06 2.36 14.36
C PRO A 398 -6.42 1.75 13.11
N LEU A 399 -5.10 1.84 12.99
CA LEU A 399 -4.34 1.30 11.87
C LEU A 399 -3.65 -0.01 12.22
N LEU A 400 -2.91 -0.04 13.31
CA LEU A 400 -2.09 -1.19 13.70
C LEU A 400 -2.42 -1.62 15.13
N LYS A 401 -2.38 -2.93 15.37
CA LYS A 401 -2.57 -3.53 16.69
C LYS A 401 -1.67 -4.75 16.87
N THR A 402 -1.43 -5.10 18.14
CA THR A 402 -0.79 -6.35 18.53
C THR A 402 -1.72 -7.55 18.31
N SER A 403 -1.24 -8.76 18.57
CA SER A 403 -2.08 -9.98 18.55
C SER A 403 -3.04 -10.02 19.75
N ASP A 404 -3.91 -11.05 19.78
CA ASP A 404 -4.82 -11.28 20.92
C ASP A 404 -4.10 -11.90 22.14
N TYR A 405 -2.78 -12.05 22.08
CA TYR A 405 -1.93 -12.59 23.12
C TYR A 405 -0.88 -11.58 23.54
N THR A 406 -1.33 -10.48 24.14
CA THR A 406 -0.49 -9.36 24.55
C THR A 406 -0.43 -9.26 26.07
N LYS A 407 0.70 -8.78 26.59
CA LYS A 407 0.90 -8.35 27.97
C LYS A 407 1.32 -6.88 27.96
N VAL A 408 0.65 -6.05 28.75
CA VAL A 408 1.02 -4.64 28.95
C VAL A 408 1.87 -4.51 30.22
N SER A 409 2.99 -3.80 30.14
CA SER A 409 3.88 -3.51 31.25
C SER A 409 4.09 -1.99 31.35
N ASN A 410 3.63 -1.38 32.45
CA ASN A 410 3.76 0.07 32.65
C ASN A 410 5.20 0.46 33.03
N ALA A 411 5.67 1.58 32.50
CA ALA A 411 6.98 2.10 32.84
C ALA A 411 7.02 2.60 34.33
N PRO A 412 8.15 2.39 35.03
CA PRO A 412 9.41 1.81 34.57
C PRO A 412 9.33 0.29 34.38
N VAL A 413 9.85 -0.25 33.27
CA VAL A 413 9.78 -1.67 32.92
C VAL A 413 11.17 -2.30 33.05
N PHE A 414 11.28 -3.38 33.82
CA PHE A 414 12.50 -4.19 33.87
C PHE A 414 12.53 -5.13 32.66
N ILE A 415 13.55 -4.97 31.82
CA ILE A 415 13.77 -5.74 30.60
C ILE A 415 15.01 -6.60 30.80
N SER A 416 14.89 -7.92 30.63
CA SER A 416 16.00 -8.84 30.85
C SER A 416 16.00 -9.98 29.82
N LEU A 417 17.21 -10.32 29.32
CA LEU A 417 17.42 -11.48 28.47
C LEU A 417 17.19 -12.81 29.22
N SER A 418 17.17 -12.78 30.56
CA SER A 418 16.89 -13.98 31.38
C SER A 418 15.52 -14.61 31.09
N MET A 419 14.54 -13.82 30.60
CA MET A 419 13.24 -14.33 30.18
C MET A 419 13.31 -15.32 29.00
N LEU A 420 14.42 -15.37 28.29
CA LEU A 420 14.63 -16.31 27.17
C LEU A 420 15.12 -17.68 27.65
N ARG A 421 15.65 -17.78 28.88
CA ARG A 421 16.10 -19.06 29.47
C ARG A 421 14.93 -19.98 29.80
N GLN A 422 13.76 -19.39 30.09
CA GLN A 422 12.55 -20.13 30.36
C GLN A 422 11.39 -19.44 29.63
N ALA A 423 10.76 -20.16 28.71
CA ALA A 423 9.62 -19.62 27.96
C ALA A 423 8.50 -19.20 28.96
N PRO A 424 8.00 -17.97 28.89
CA PRO A 424 6.94 -17.52 29.74
C PRO A 424 5.65 -18.29 29.47
N ASP A 425 4.85 -18.49 30.50
CA ASP A 425 3.53 -19.10 30.35
C ASP A 425 2.64 -18.23 29.45
N GLN A 426 2.08 -18.84 28.40
CA GLN A 426 1.20 -18.13 27.45
C GLN A 426 0.04 -17.42 28.15
N ARG A 427 -0.40 -17.91 29.31
CA ARG A 427 -1.49 -17.33 30.10
C ARG A 427 -1.22 -15.91 30.59
N ILE A 428 0.05 -15.50 30.72
CA ILE A 428 0.38 -14.11 31.11
C ILE A 428 0.10 -13.10 29.99
N PHE A 429 -0.02 -13.56 28.74
CA PHE A 429 -0.40 -12.75 27.57
C PHE A 429 -1.92 -12.77 27.39
N SER A 430 -2.63 -12.24 28.38
CA SER A 430 -4.09 -12.36 28.48
C SER A 430 -4.88 -11.19 27.89
N GLN A 431 -4.18 -10.12 27.49
CA GLN A 431 -4.83 -8.94 26.93
C GLN A 431 -4.99 -9.08 25.43
N LYS A 432 -6.19 -8.72 24.95
CA LYS A 432 -6.49 -8.71 23.52
C LYS A 432 -5.80 -7.54 22.83
N GLY A 433 -5.69 -7.61 21.52
CA GLY A 433 -4.97 -6.70 20.65
C GLY A 433 -5.01 -5.23 21.07
N GLN A 434 -3.84 -4.68 21.38
CA GLN A 434 -3.65 -3.29 21.79
C GLN A 434 -3.35 -2.44 20.55
N ASN A 435 -4.05 -1.32 20.41
CA ASN A 435 -3.79 -0.41 19.30
C ASN A 435 -2.50 0.39 19.52
N VAL A 436 -1.70 0.50 18.47
CA VAL A 436 -0.38 1.15 18.49
C VAL A 436 -0.24 2.25 17.43
N ALA A 437 -1.16 2.34 16.51
CA ALA A 437 -1.20 3.39 15.49
C ALA A 437 -2.62 3.81 15.17
N TYR A 438 -2.81 5.11 14.97
CA TYR A 438 -4.08 5.72 14.58
C TYR A 438 -3.92 6.68 13.43
N LEU A 439 -4.91 6.72 12.54
CA LEU A 439 -5.17 7.81 11.62
C LEU A 439 -6.22 8.72 12.26
N LEU A 440 -5.89 9.99 12.39
CA LEU A 440 -6.80 11.06 12.76
C LEU A 440 -7.17 11.86 11.52
N LYS A 441 -8.46 12.10 11.29
CA LYS A 441 -8.97 12.84 10.13
C LYS A 441 -10.11 13.73 10.54
N GLY A 442 -10.05 15.01 10.18
CA GLY A 442 -11.12 15.97 10.51
C GLY A 442 -10.58 17.39 10.66
N GLU A 443 -11.33 18.19 11.41
CA GLU A 443 -10.92 19.53 11.82
C GLU A 443 -10.45 19.49 13.27
N PHE A 444 -9.23 19.95 13.50
CA PHE A 444 -8.58 19.93 14.81
C PHE A 444 -8.67 21.30 15.46
N GLU A 445 -8.80 21.31 16.77
CA GLU A 445 -8.67 22.53 17.57
C GLU A 445 -7.21 22.71 18.01
N SER A 446 -6.70 23.92 17.88
CA SER A 446 -5.31 24.26 18.28
C SER A 446 -5.09 23.99 19.77
N LEU A 447 -3.90 23.49 20.10
CA LEU A 447 -3.46 23.39 21.50
C LEU A 447 -3.48 24.75 22.20
N TYR A 448 -3.32 25.82 21.42
CA TYR A 448 -3.21 27.21 21.91
C TYR A 448 -4.52 28.00 21.77
N ALA A 449 -5.64 27.37 21.35
CA ALA A 449 -6.95 28.01 21.32
C ALA A 449 -7.30 28.57 22.71
N ASN A 450 -7.80 29.80 22.75
CA ASN A 450 -8.14 30.53 23.98
C ASN A 450 -6.98 30.76 24.98
N ARG A 451 -5.72 30.54 24.55
CA ARG A 451 -4.52 30.70 25.41
C ARG A 451 -3.62 31.83 24.96
N MET A 452 -3.81 32.34 23.76
CA MET A 452 -2.97 33.39 23.18
C MET A 452 -3.49 34.78 23.50
N THR A 453 -2.54 35.73 23.61
CA THR A 453 -2.87 37.15 23.77
C THR A 453 -3.36 37.75 22.46
N SER A 454 -4.16 38.84 22.54
CA SER A 454 -4.69 39.52 21.36
C SER A 454 -3.59 39.95 20.37
N GLY A 455 -2.41 40.35 20.87
CA GLY A 455 -1.28 40.70 20.01
C GLY A 455 -0.76 39.56 19.13
N ILE A 456 -1.01 38.28 19.48
CA ILE A 456 -0.66 37.10 18.67
C ILE A 456 -1.82 36.74 17.77
N THR A 457 -3.04 36.74 18.30
CA THR A 457 -4.25 36.33 17.54
C THR A 457 -4.61 37.32 16.43
N GLU A 458 -4.30 38.60 16.60
CA GLU A 458 -4.55 39.69 15.64
C GLU A 458 -3.36 39.93 14.69
N SER A 459 -2.19 39.30 14.93
CA SER A 459 -1.02 39.47 14.09
C SER A 459 -1.19 38.81 12.73
N GLU A 460 -1.22 39.59 11.66
CA GLU A 460 -1.23 39.12 10.29
C GLU A 460 0.03 38.32 9.95
N GLU A 461 1.17 38.64 10.53
CA GLU A 461 2.43 37.90 10.33
C GLU A 461 2.39 36.50 10.90
N ILE A 462 1.74 36.32 12.05
CA ILE A 462 1.59 35.01 12.69
C ILE A 462 0.44 34.24 12.02
N ALA A 463 -0.63 34.95 11.63
CA ALA A 463 -1.84 34.40 11.02
C ALA A 463 -2.38 33.19 11.81
N PHE A 464 -2.49 33.40 13.13
CA PHE A 464 -2.90 32.37 14.08
C PHE A 464 -4.29 31.82 13.74
N ARG A 465 -4.45 30.49 13.84
CA ARG A 465 -5.73 29.81 13.67
C ARG A 465 -6.05 28.98 14.90
N GLU A 466 -7.27 29.12 15.42
CA GLU A 466 -7.78 28.33 16.53
C GLU A 466 -8.29 26.94 16.09
N SER A 467 -8.72 26.82 14.83
CA SER A 467 -9.19 25.56 14.24
C SER A 467 -8.53 25.30 12.89
N SER A 468 -8.30 24.03 12.59
CA SER A 468 -7.67 23.62 11.35
C SER A 468 -8.64 23.67 10.16
N LYS A 469 -8.06 23.75 8.95
CA LYS A 469 -8.74 23.21 7.77
C LYS A 469 -8.85 21.70 7.93
N PRO A 470 -9.83 21.05 7.24
CA PRO A 470 -9.86 19.59 7.21
C PRO A 470 -8.49 19.02 6.85
N THR A 471 -7.89 18.24 7.74
CA THR A 471 -6.57 17.64 7.55
C THR A 471 -6.51 16.25 8.16
N SER A 472 -5.34 15.61 8.06
CA SER A 472 -5.12 14.28 8.61
C SER A 472 -3.72 14.14 9.19
N MET A 473 -3.59 13.32 10.22
CA MET A 473 -2.32 12.92 10.77
C MET A 473 -2.32 11.44 11.14
N ILE A 474 -1.15 10.82 11.11
CA ILE A 474 -0.95 9.44 11.55
C ILE A 474 -0.03 9.47 12.76
N VAL A 475 -0.43 8.79 13.84
CA VAL A 475 0.33 8.70 15.08
C VAL A 475 0.65 7.24 15.36
N VAL A 476 1.92 6.93 15.59
CA VAL A 476 2.43 5.60 15.90
C VAL A 476 3.25 5.68 17.19
N ALA A 477 2.97 4.79 18.14
CA ALA A 477 3.69 4.73 19.42
C ALA A 477 4.94 3.84 19.37
N ASP A 478 5.68 3.95 18.28
CA ASP A 478 6.98 3.30 18.05
C ASP A 478 7.76 4.10 17.00
N GLY A 479 8.90 4.65 17.40
CA GLY A 479 9.78 5.40 16.53
C GLY A 479 10.69 4.53 15.68
N ASP A 480 10.89 3.27 16.03
CA ASP A 480 11.79 2.35 15.32
C ASP A 480 11.15 1.73 14.06
N ILE A 481 9.84 1.83 13.88
CA ILE A 481 9.13 1.30 12.69
C ILE A 481 9.74 1.83 11.37
N ILE A 482 10.26 3.06 11.36
CA ILE A 482 10.89 3.70 10.18
C ILE A 482 12.41 3.48 10.11
N ARG A 483 13.02 2.89 11.14
CA ARG A 483 14.46 2.73 11.26
C ARG A 483 14.95 1.50 10.50
N ASN A 484 15.94 1.66 9.62
CA ASN A 484 16.58 0.53 8.97
C ASN A 484 17.70 -0.08 9.83
N GLN A 485 17.92 -1.38 9.68
CA GLN A 485 19.07 -2.06 10.27
C GLN A 485 20.36 -1.73 9.49
N PHE A 486 21.52 -1.95 10.15
CA PHE A 486 22.82 -1.84 9.51
C PHE A 486 23.47 -3.21 9.35
N HIS A 487 24.07 -3.44 8.21
CA HIS A 487 24.78 -4.70 7.94
C HIS A 487 26.02 -4.81 8.83
N ILE A 488 26.11 -5.90 9.58
CA ILE A 488 27.29 -6.22 10.39
C ILE A 488 28.15 -7.20 9.61
N PRO A 489 29.47 -6.96 9.41
CA PRO A 489 30.33 -5.88 9.97
C PRO A 489 30.55 -4.67 9.03
N LYS A 490 29.89 -4.57 7.88
CA LYS A 490 30.22 -3.56 6.85
C LYS A 490 29.61 -2.18 7.12
N GLY A 491 28.65 -2.05 8.02
CA GLY A 491 28.06 -0.79 8.48
C GLY A 491 27.19 -0.02 7.48
N TYR A 492 26.84 -0.59 6.31
CA TYR A 492 25.90 0.06 5.40
C TYR A 492 24.44 -0.20 5.80
N PRO A 493 23.50 0.75 5.54
CA PRO A 493 22.10 0.57 5.84
C PRO A 493 21.46 -0.53 4.98
N LEU A 494 20.61 -1.34 5.61
CA LEU A 494 19.84 -2.41 4.97
C LEU A 494 18.45 -1.92 4.58
N PRO A 495 17.73 -2.60 3.68
CA PRO A 495 16.34 -2.27 3.35
C PRO A 495 15.46 -2.22 4.59
N LEU A 496 14.56 -1.23 4.67
CA LEU A 496 13.65 -1.08 5.80
C LEU A 496 12.72 -2.30 5.94
N GLY A 497 12.66 -2.84 7.14
CA GLY A 497 11.91 -4.05 7.48
C GLY A 497 12.67 -5.35 7.22
N PHE A 498 13.84 -5.33 6.60
CA PHE A 498 14.67 -6.52 6.42
C PHE A 498 15.44 -6.85 7.69
N ASP A 499 15.24 -8.06 8.19
CA ASP A 499 15.99 -8.60 9.32
C ASP A 499 17.15 -9.46 8.82
N GLN A 500 18.37 -8.98 9.03
CA GLN A 500 19.60 -9.64 8.51
C GLN A 500 19.88 -11.00 9.13
N TYR A 501 19.32 -11.31 10.28
CA TYR A 501 19.54 -12.58 10.96
C TYR A 501 18.57 -13.66 10.48
N THR A 502 17.30 -13.35 10.43
CA THR A 502 16.23 -14.28 10.02
C THR A 502 16.02 -14.28 8.50
N GLN A 503 16.60 -13.33 7.77
CA GLN A 503 16.40 -13.11 6.32
C GLN A 503 14.93 -12.84 5.96
N ILE A 504 14.17 -12.31 6.92
CA ILE A 504 12.73 -12.02 6.76
C ILE A 504 12.58 -10.54 6.45
N THR A 505 11.72 -10.20 5.48
CA THR A 505 11.33 -8.82 5.18
C THR A 505 9.93 -8.56 5.70
N TYR A 506 9.80 -7.70 6.70
CA TYR A 506 8.53 -7.25 7.27
C TYR A 506 7.92 -6.09 6.48
N GLY A 507 6.66 -5.74 6.79
CA GLY A 507 5.88 -4.73 6.07
C GLY A 507 6.19 -3.27 6.40
N ASN A 508 7.25 -2.98 7.16
CA ASN A 508 7.58 -1.64 7.65
C ASN A 508 7.68 -0.60 6.52
N LYS A 509 8.44 -0.91 5.47
CA LYS A 509 8.60 -0.02 4.30
C LYS A 509 7.27 0.30 3.64
N ASN A 510 6.47 -0.74 3.39
CA ASN A 510 5.16 -0.60 2.74
C ASN A 510 4.20 0.25 3.59
N PHE A 511 4.24 0.11 4.91
CA PHE A 511 3.43 0.91 5.81
C PHE A 511 3.78 2.40 5.74
N ILE A 512 5.07 2.75 5.81
CA ILE A 512 5.52 4.15 5.74
C ILE A 512 5.20 4.76 4.37
N GLU A 513 5.47 4.05 3.28
CA GLU A 513 5.13 4.51 1.92
C GLU A 513 3.63 4.76 1.76
N ASN A 514 2.79 3.84 2.27
CA ASN A 514 1.34 3.98 2.23
C ASN A 514 0.86 5.14 3.11
N ALA A 515 1.43 5.30 4.31
CA ALA A 515 1.10 6.39 5.22
C ALA A 515 1.38 7.75 4.58
N ILE A 516 2.55 7.93 3.98
CA ILE A 516 2.92 9.18 3.28
C ILE A 516 2.06 9.38 2.04
N SER A 517 1.82 8.34 1.24
CA SER A 517 0.94 8.43 0.07
C SER A 517 -0.47 8.86 0.46
N TYR A 518 -1.03 8.30 1.54
CA TYR A 518 -2.34 8.71 2.06
C TYR A 518 -2.35 10.16 2.53
N LEU A 519 -1.32 10.57 3.28
CA LEU A 519 -1.23 11.93 3.78
C LEU A 519 -1.11 12.94 2.63
N VAL A 520 -0.31 12.67 1.60
CA VAL A 520 -0.10 13.60 0.48
C VAL A 520 -1.29 13.62 -0.47
N ASP A 521 -1.77 12.45 -0.90
CA ASP A 521 -2.78 12.30 -1.97
C ASP A 521 -4.21 12.04 -1.47
N GLY A 522 -4.39 11.83 -0.17
CA GLY A 522 -5.66 11.41 0.40
C GLY A 522 -6.05 9.98 0.01
N GLU A 523 -7.33 9.72 -0.14
CA GLU A 523 -7.85 8.38 -0.49
C GLU A 523 -7.71 8.04 -1.99
N GLY A 524 -7.32 8.98 -2.84
CA GLY A 524 -7.38 8.85 -4.30
C GLY A 524 -6.66 7.60 -4.83
N LEU A 525 -5.33 7.60 -4.86
CA LEU A 525 -4.56 6.46 -5.39
C LEU A 525 -4.61 5.24 -4.48
N ILE A 526 -4.49 5.43 -3.17
CA ILE A 526 -4.45 4.32 -2.23
C ILE A 526 -5.79 3.57 -2.17
N GLY A 527 -6.91 4.26 -2.49
CA GLY A 527 -8.23 3.66 -2.64
C GLY A 527 -8.32 2.62 -3.75
N ILE A 528 -7.50 2.76 -4.80
CA ILE A 528 -7.43 1.79 -5.91
C ILE A 528 -6.83 0.47 -5.42
N ARG A 529 -5.81 0.51 -4.56
CA ARG A 529 -5.14 -0.66 -3.99
C ARG A 529 -6.07 -1.53 -3.14
N SER A 530 -7.14 -0.96 -2.61
CA SER A 530 -8.04 -1.64 -1.67
C SER A 530 -9.07 -2.55 -2.33
N ARG A 531 -9.19 -2.56 -3.65
CA ARG A 531 -10.12 -3.44 -4.36
C ARG A 531 -9.71 -4.89 -4.19
N GLU A 532 -10.28 -5.57 -3.19
CA GLU A 532 -10.18 -7.01 -3.07
C GLU A 532 -11.01 -7.70 -4.16
N LEU A 533 -10.35 -8.29 -5.11
CA LEU A 533 -10.97 -9.30 -5.94
C LEU A 533 -11.04 -10.59 -5.13
N LYS A 534 -12.16 -10.84 -4.46
CA LYS A 534 -12.40 -12.12 -3.77
C LYS A 534 -12.38 -13.22 -4.80
N ILE A 535 -11.25 -13.88 -4.98
CA ILE A 535 -11.15 -15.09 -5.81
C ILE A 535 -11.95 -16.14 -5.06
N ARG A 536 -13.17 -16.39 -5.52
CA ARG A 536 -13.98 -17.50 -5.03
C ARG A 536 -13.37 -18.79 -5.55
N LEU A 537 -12.46 -19.35 -4.79
CA LEU A 537 -11.93 -20.67 -5.07
C LEU A 537 -13.06 -21.70 -4.96
N LEU A 538 -13.02 -22.67 -5.86
CA LEU A 538 -13.92 -23.80 -5.79
C LEU A 538 -13.71 -24.53 -4.45
N ASP A 539 -14.77 -24.69 -3.67
CA ASP A 539 -14.72 -25.48 -2.44
C ASP A 539 -14.57 -26.96 -2.82
N VAL A 540 -13.32 -27.38 -2.94
CA VAL A 540 -12.97 -28.75 -3.38
C VAL A 540 -13.60 -29.79 -2.45
N ASN A 541 -13.73 -29.50 -1.16
CA ASN A 541 -14.36 -30.41 -0.20
C ASN A 541 -15.85 -30.56 -0.48
N LYS A 542 -16.58 -29.47 -0.77
CA LYS A 542 -18.00 -29.52 -1.18
C LYS A 542 -18.21 -30.23 -2.50
N VAL A 543 -17.31 -30.00 -3.46
CA VAL A 543 -17.38 -30.66 -4.77
C VAL A 543 -17.13 -32.15 -4.63
N ASN A 544 -16.09 -32.55 -3.90
CA ASN A 544 -15.76 -33.97 -3.68
C ASN A 544 -16.81 -34.69 -2.86
N ALA A 545 -17.44 -34.04 -1.88
CA ALA A 545 -18.50 -34.63 -1.07
C ALA A 545 -19.77 -34.93 -1.88
N ASN A 546 -20.04 -34.19 -2.96
CA ASN A 546 -21.28 -34.31 -3.76
C ASN A 546 -21.00 -34.24 -5.27
N THR A 547 -19.96 -34.91 -5.76
CA THR A 547 -19.49 -34.86 -7.15
C THR A 547 -20.61 -35.22 -8.13
N PHE A 548 -21.35 -36.29 -7.85
CA PHE A 548 -22.45 -36.73 -8.70
C PHE A 548 -23.57 -35.69 -8.83
N MET A 549 -23.94 -35.03 -7.74
CA MET A 549 -24.96 -33.99 -7.76
C MET A 549 -24.52 -32.78 -8.63
N TRP A 550 -23.28 -32.36 -8.51
CA TRP A 550 -22.75 -31.24 -9.30
C TRP A 550 -22.62 -31.60 -10.79
N GLN A 551 -22.25 -32.85 -11.12
CA GLN A 551 -22.25 -33.33 -12.50
C GLN A 551 -23.66 -33.35 -13.08
N MET A 552 -24.65 -33.83 -12.34
CA MET A 552 -26.07 -33.85 -12.75
C MET A 552 -26.58 -32.43 -13.03
N ILE A 553 -26.31 -31.48 -12.14
CA ILE A 553 -26.72 -30.07 -12.32
C ILE A 553 -26.08 -29.47 -13.58
N ASN A 554 -24.78 -29.67 -13.79
CA ASN A 554 -24.06 -29.03 -14.89
C ASN A 554 -24.34 -29.64 -16.26
N VAL A 555 -24.72 -30.93 -16.33
CA VAL A 555 -24.95 -31.63 -17.60
C VAL A 555 -26.46 -31.74 -17.90
N ILE A 556 -27.25 -32.15 -16.92
CA ILE A 556 -28.67 -32.44 -17.15
C ILE A 556 -29.52 -31.16 -17.16
N LEU A 557 -29.24 -30.20 -16.27
CA LEU A 557 -30.04 -28.97 -16.18
C LEU A 557 -30.03 -28.16 -17.50
N PRO A 558 -28.88 -27.86 -18.13
CA PRO A 558 -28.84 -27.15 -19.41
C PRO A 558 -29.54 -27.92 -20.52
N SER A 559 -29.34 -29.25 -20.58
CA SER A 559 -29.98 -30.10 -21.58
C SER A 559 -31.51 -30.12 -21.41
N ALA A 560 -32.01 -30.24 -20.19
CA ALA A 560 -33.44 -30.20 -19.86
C ALA A 560 -34.07 -28.84 -20.21
N LEU A 561 -33.36 -27.72 -19.93
CA LEU A 561 -33.82 -26.38 -20.32
C LEU A 561 -33.94 -26.23 -21.84
N MET A 562 -32.98 -26.74 -22.61
CA MET A 562 -33.04 -26.70 -24.08
C MET A 562 -34.21 -27.51 -24.63
N VAL A 563 -34.48 -28.71 -24.08
CA VAL A 563 -35.63 -29.52 -24.44
C VAL A 563 -36.94 -28.80 -24.10
N LEU A 564 -37.04 -28.22 -22.90
CA LEU A 564 -38.20 -27.45 -22.47
C LEU A 564 -38.46 -26.25 -23.40
N LEU A 565 -37.41 -25.53 -23.76
CA LEU A 565 -37.48 -24.40 -24.72
C LEU A 565 -38.00 -24.89 -26.09
N GLY A 566 -37.52 -26.07 -26.56
CA GLY A 566 -37.98 -26.70 -27.79
C GLY A 566 -39.47 -27.02 -27.75
N PHE A 567 -39.98 -27.57 -26.64
CA PHE A 567 -41.41 -27.83 -26.44
C PHE A 567 -42.23 -26.55 -26.41
N VAL A 568 -41.78 -25.52 -25.71
CA VAL A 568 -42.47 -24.21 -25.65
C VAL A 568 -42.55 -23.58 -27.04
N LEU A 569 -41.46 -23.59 -27.81
CA LEU A 569 -41.45 -23.07 -29.18
C LEU A 569 -42.36 -23.89 -30.11
N ALA A 570 -42.35 -25.24 -30.00
CA ALA A 570 -43.24 -26.10 -30.77
C ALA A 570 -44.72 -25.84 -30.44
N PHE A 571 -45.04 -25.66 -29.15
CA PHE A 571 -46.39 -25.32 -28.70
C PHE A 571 -46.86 -23.96 -29.22
N ILE A 572 -46.01 -22.93 -29.14
CA ILE A 572 -46.29 -21.57 -29.67
C ILE A 572 -46.51 -21.67 -31.20
N ARG A 573 -45.65 -22.38 -31.93
CA ARG A 573 -45.84 -22.62 -33.38
C ARG A 573 -47.14 -23.31 -33.70
N LYS A 574 -47.45 -24.39 -32.97
CA LYS A 574 -48.71 -25.15 -33.16
C LYS A 574 -49.92 -24.23 -32.95
N ARG A 575 -49.88 -23.39 -31.90
CA ARG A 575 -50.98 -22.44 -31.58
C ARG A 575 -51.11 -21.33 -32.61
N LYS A 576 -50.00 -20.89 -33.22
CA LYS A 576 -49.97 -19.79 -34.21
C LYS A 576 -50.33 -20.24 -35.64
N TYR A 577 -50.07 -21.52 -35.99
CA TYR A 577 -50.22 -22.03 -37.36
C TYR A 577 -51.23 -23.17 -37.49
N SER A 578 -51.93 -23.57 -36.41
CA SER A 578 -52.97 -24.61 -36.38
C SER A 578 -54.37 -23.99 -36.21
N LYS A 579 -54.57 -22.78 -36.81
CA LYS A 579 -55.89 -22.20 -37.05
C LYS A 579 -56.22 -22.29 -38.52
#